data_75c2517770d1adba0f3c2ab6d088f020
#
_entry.id   75c2517770d1adba0f3c2ab6d088f020
#
_cell.length_a   1.000
_cell.length_b   1.000
_cell.length_c   1.000
_cell.angle_alpha   90.00
_cell.angle_beta   90.00
_cell.angle_gamma   90.00
#
_symmetry.space_group_name_H-M   'P 1'
#
loop_
_entity.id
_entity.type
_entity.pdbx_description
1 polymer ?
#
loop_
_entity_poly.entity_id
_entity_poly.type
_entity_poly.pdbx_seq_one_letter_code
_entity_poly.pdbx_strand_id
1 'polypeptide(L)'
;SNGASSTLTNLSATQTASGNGYYKCVFKATATTATSFTISLGDAATPASNNYGLVLYTGDGSSSLDVAFASLSTTGATDYNATTTQIHREYAPSLVSKSNNVGRFDYSTDGQSAGTSLGILIEGASTNLAPYSSDITQSFFSAYQSNRDSNVAIAPDGTLTADLLRDDSSSPNTDHSLYWTYSSGGATPQTISFYAKAAGRTHVKLRFSVTSDGVFPGDDVYFDVENGAVGTTDSDITASIESCGNGWYRCIATRTAQASGVGQITLYLANANGSFTYSGDSYSGVLLWGIQIEANASHASSLISSNGSATTRAAESLSVVSSDLFDNGGGTLYAEASRNAILTYNGVFSVDDGTNSNIVQMFGIGSNFRTEIKSGGTAVANMIGGAFTANTYHKQCVSFGPTEAKYYVNGSQIGSTDTDLNIPAMSQIHLGVLNTSGNHLNGHIKRVAVFSEPVSATNAAALTS
;
A
#
# COMPACT_ATOMS: atom_id res chain seq x y z
N SER A 1 -15.25 -34.95 -29.75
CA SER A 1 -14.38 -35.43 -28.65
C SER A 1 -14.96 -36.73 -28.14
N ASN A 2 -14.22 -37.82 -28.29
CA ASN A 2 -14.57 -39.12 -27.77
C ASN A 2 -14.49 -39.08 -26.26
N GLY A 3 -15.65 -38.91 -25.60
CA GLY A 3 -15.75 -38.86 -24.18
C GLY A 3 -15.41 -40.17 -23.52
N ALA A 4 -14.31 -40.26 -22.85
CA ALA A 4 -14.20 -41.15 -21.72
C ALA A 4 -15.25 -40.65 -20.69
N SER A 5 -16.25 -41.48 -20.42
CA SER A 5 -17.27 -41.18 -19.40
C SER A 5 -16.59 -41.10 -18.04
N SER A 6 -16.33 -39.90 -17.55
CA SER A 6 -15.92 -39.74 -16.16
C SER A 6 -17.13 -40.03 -15.27
N THR A 7 -17.07 -41.11 -14.52
CA THR A 7 -18.12 -41.42 -13.58
C THR A 7 -17.96 -40.59 -12.33
N LEU A 8 -18.85 -39.63 -12.10
CA LEU A 8 -18.95 -38.93 -10.84
C LEU A 8 -19.79 -39.78 -9.90
N THR A 9 -19.29 -40.06 -8.71
CA THR A 9 -19.98 -40.76 -7.65
C THR A 9 -20.07 -39.87 -6.41
N ASN A 10 -21.00 -40.19 -5.50
CA ASN A 10 -21.22 -39.44 -4.25
C ASN A 10 -21.47 -37.93 -4.47
N LEU A 11 -22.28 -37.61 -5.48
CA LEU A 11 -22.66 -36.22 -5.75
C LEU A 11 -23.55 -35.68 -4.63
N SER A 12 -23.16 -34.60 -4.02
CA SER A 12 -23.99 -33.82 -3.09
C SER A 12 -23.89 -32.35 -3.39
N ALA A 13 -24.95 -31.61 -3.13
CA ALA A 13 -25.00 -30.16 -3.25
C ALA A 13 -25.65 -29.55 -2.02
N THR A 14 -25.09 -28.47 -1.54
CA THR A 14 -25.68 -27.67 -0.45
C THR A 14 -25.69 -26.20 -0.85
N GLN A 15 -26.72 -25.49 -0.40
CA GLN A 15 -26.84 -24.05 -0.59
C GLN A 15 -27.08 -23.39 0.76
N THR A 16 -26.31 -22.36 1.10
CA THR A 16 -26.42 -21.63 2.36
C THR A 16 -26.42 -20.14 2.06
N ALA A 17 -27.37 -19.42 2.61
CA ALA A 17 -27.40 -17.96 2.47
C ALA A 17 -26.17 -17.33 3.15
N SER A 18 -25.50 -16.42 2.42
CA SER A 18 -24.28 -15.70 2.88
C SER A 18 -24.52 -14.20 3.06
N GLY A 19 -25.78 -13.75 3.06
CA GLY A 19 -26.14 -12.32 3.15
C GLY A 19 -26.12 -11.60 1.80
N ASN A 20 -26.68 -10.39 1.77
CA ASN A 20 -26.72 -9.49 0.59
C ASN A 20 -27.21 -10.12 -0.72
N GLY A 21 -28.09 -11.10 -0.65
CA GLY A 21 -28.60 -11.82 -1.83
C GLY A 21 -27.68 -12.90 -2.37
N TYR A 22 -26.51 -13.11 -1.77
CA TYR A 22 -25.59 -14.19 -2.17
C TYR A 22 -25.88 -15.49 -1.45
N TYR A 23 -25.56 -16.59 -2.12
CA TYR A 23 -25.65 -17.94 -1.58
C TYR A 23 -24.33 -18.69 -1.80
N LYS A 24 -23.84 -19.33 -0.73
CA LYS A 24 -22.74 -20.28 -0.83
C LYS A 24 -23.27 -21.60 -1.36
N CYS A 25 -22.85 -21.99 -2.56
CA CYS A 25 -23.20 -23.28 -3.17
C CYS A 25 -21.98 -24.21 -3.09
N VAL A 26 -22.12 -25.35 -2.49
CA VAL A 26 -21.07 -26.36 -2.38
C VAL A 26 -21.50 -27.62 -3.09
N PHE A 27 -20.71 -28.08 -4.05
CA PHE A 27 -20.88 -29.34 -4.77
C PHE A 27 -19.74 -30.27 -4.40
N LYS A 28 -20.07 -31.50 -4.02
CA LYS A 28 -19.09 -32.55 -3.72
C LYS A 28 -19.36 -33.74 -4.61
N ALA A 29 -18.33 -34.27 -5.24
CA ALA A 29 -18.37 -35.46 -6.04
C ALA A 29 -17.03 -36.19 -5.99
N THR A 30 -17.03 -37.50 -6.19
CA THR A 30 -15.85 -38.30 -6.41
C THR A 30 -15.65 -38.49 -7.91
N ALA A 31 -14.53 -38.03 -8.46
CA ALA A 31 -14.13 -38.20 -9.85
C ALA A 31 -13.08 -39.32 -9.96
N THR A 32 -13.24 -40.23 -10.91
CA THR A 32 -12.26 -41.31 -11.17
C THR A 32 -11.22 -40.92 -12.21
N THR A 33 -11.43 -39.86 -12.96
CA THR A 33 -10.54 -39.33 -13.99
C THR A 33 -10.56 -37.82 -13.96
N ALA A 34 -9.60 -37.19 -14.66
CA ALA A 34 -9.60 -35.73 -14.83
C ALA A 34 -10.91 -35.27 -15.48
N THR A 35 -11.54 -34.27 -14.88
CA THR A 35 -12.84 -33.77 -15.32
C THR A 35 -12.86 -32.24 -15.33
N SER A 36 -13.70 -31.67 -16.17
CA SER A 36 -14.01 -30.24 -16.16
C SER A 36 -15.27 -29.98 -15.37
N PHE A 37 -15.35 -28.86 -14.69
CA PHE A 37 -16.51 -28.39 -13.99
C PHE A 37 -17.07 -27.15 -14.68
N THR A 38 -18.36 -27.14 -14.96
CA THR A 38 -19.05 -26.04 -15.64
C THR A 38 -20.20 -25.54 -14.79
N ILE A 39 -20.30 -24.25 -14.58
CA ILE A 39 -21.48 -23.60 -14.00
C ILE A 39 -22.32 -23.06 -15.15
N SER A 40 -23.56 -23.46 -15.22
CA SER A 40 -24.51 -23.01 -16.25
C SER A 40 -25.68 -22.28 -15.60
N LEU A 41 -26.15 -21.22 -16.26
CA LEU A 41 -27.38 -20.55 -15.86
C LEU A 41 -28.60 -21.41 -16.19
N GLY A 42 -29.58 -21.40 -15.29
CA GLY A 42 -30.88 -22.09 -15.49
C GLY A 42 -32.00 -21.25 -14.91
N ASP A 43 -33.15 -21.29 -15.56
CA ASP A 43 -34.33 -20.47 -15.20
C ASP A 43 -35.35 -21.25 -14.35
N ALA A 44 -35.16 -22.54 -14.12
CA ALA A 44 -36.08 -23.37 -13.37
C ALA A 44 -35.40 -24.46 -12.54
N ALA A 45 -36.07 -24.93 -11.50
CA ALA A 45 -35.59 -25.99 -10.62
C ALA A 45 -35.40 -27.34 -11.36
N THR A 46 -36.13 -27.54 -12.46
CA THR A 46 -36.03 -28.72 -13.34
C THR A 46 -35.86 -28.25 -14.79
N PRO A 47 -34.73 -27.67 -15.15
CA PRO A 47 -34.51 -27.17 -16.49
C PRO A 47 -34.42 -28.31 -17.51
N ALA A 48 -34.88 -28.06 -18.72
CA ALA A 48 -34.61 -28.96 -19.85
C ALA A 48 -33.08 -29.00 -20.09
N SER A 49 -32.54 -30.17 -20.40
CA SER A 49 -31.14 -30.35 -20.71
C SER A 49 -30.94 -31.02 -22.06
N ASN A 50 -29.83 -30.73 -22.74
CA ASN A 50 -29.42 -31.48 -23.91
C ASN A 50 -28.77 -32.83 -23.52
N ASN A 51 -28.41 -33.66 -24.53
CA ASN A 51 -27.76 -34.96 -24.32
C ASN A 51 -26.41 -34.90 -23.58
N TYR A 52 -25.86 -33.68 -23.37
CA TYR A 52 -24.61 -33.44 -22.65
C TYR A 52 -24.86 -32.93 -21.22
N GLY A 53 -26.13 -32.87 -20.77
CA GLY A 53 -26.49 -32.35 -19.44
C GLY A 53 -26.42 -30.85 -19.30
N LEU A 54 -26.27 -30.10 -20.40
CA LEU A 54 -26.30 -28.65 -20.38
C LEU A 54 -27.72 -28.12 -20.27
N VAL A 55 -27.91 -27.11 -19.45
CA VAL A 55 -29.19 -26.42 -19.28
C VAL A 55 -29.59 -25.73 -20.58
N LEU A 56 -30.82 -25.93 -21.04
CA LEU A 56 -31.37 -25.26 -22.21
C LEU A 56 -32.47 -24.29 -21.77
N TYR A 57 -32.30 -23.01 -22.07
CA TYR A 57 -33.32 -21.98 -21.91
C TYR A 57 -33.09 -20.85 -22.94
N THR A 58 -34.14 -20.11 -23.22
CA THR A 58 -34.02 -18.89 -24.05
C THR A 58 -33.70 -17.71 -23.14
N GLY A 59 -32.50 -17.16 -23.27
CA GLY A 59 -32.09 -15.97 -22.52
C GLY A 59 -32.94 -14.75 -22.86
N ASP A 60 -33.24 -13.94 -21.87
CA ASP A 60 -33.97 -12.66 -22.00
C ASP A 60 -33.08 -11.47 -22.36
N GLY A 61 -31.78 -11.68 -22.46
CA GLY A 61 -30.78 -10.65 -22.77
C GLY A 61 -30.45 -9.70 -21.61
N SER A 62 -31.08 -9.88 -20.44
CA SER A 62 -30.91 -9.00 -19.26
C SER A 62 -30.61 -9.72 -17.96
N SER A 63 -31.10 -10.97 -17.82
CA SER A 63 -30.86 -11.75 -16.60
C SER A 63 -29.45 -12.34 -16.54
N SER A 64 -28.78 -12.21 -15.42
CA SER A 64 -27.44 -12.70 -15.18
C SER A 64 -27.30 -13.33 -13.80
N LEU A 65 -26.23 -14.07 -13.60
CA LEU A 65 -25.80 -14.60 -12.31
C LEU A 65 -24.43 -14.05 -11.97
N ASP A 66 -24.33 -13.36 -10.87
CA ASP A 66 -23.05 -12.93 -10.32
C ASP A 66 -22.40 -14.10 -9.59
N VAL A 67 -21.23 -14.53 -10.06
CA VAL A 67 -20.43 -15.57 -9.43
C VAL A 67 -19.22 -14.94 -8.77
N ALA A 68 -19.22 -14.94 -7.44
CA ALA A 68 -18.08 -14.52 -6.65
C ALA A 68 -17.41 -15.77 -6.04
N PHE A 69 -16.08 -15.82 -6.08
CA PHE A 69 -15.28 -16.82 -5.37
C PHE A 69 -15.60 -18.28 -5.72
N ALA A 70 -15.21 -18.72 -6.91
CA ALA A 70 -15.21 -20.13 -7.27
C ALA A 70 -13.91 -20.81 -6.83
N SER A 71 -14.00 -21.96 -6.17
CA SER A 71 -12.85 -22.75 -5.75
C SER A 71 -13.07 -24.24 -5.98
N LEU A 72 -12.01 -24.95 -6.37
CA LEU A 72 -12.01 -26.40 -6.52
C LEU A 72 -10.99 -27.00 -5.54
N SER A 73 -11.45 -27.92 -4.67
CA SER A 73 -10.60 -28.58 -3.69
C SER A 73 -10.72 -30.10 -3.77
N THR A 74 -9.60 -30.79 -3.70
CA THR A 74 -9.53 -32.26 -3.67
C THR A 74 -9.70 -32.85 -2.25
N THR A 75 -9.64 -32.03 -1.21
CA THR A 75 -9.63 -32.46 0.19
C THR A 75 -10.93 -32.21 0.93
N GLY A 76 -11.98 -31.79 0.24
CA GLY A 76 -13.27 -31.50 0.87
C GLY A 76 -13.28 -30.23 1.73
N ALA A 77 -12.37 -29.29 1.47
CA ALA A 77 -12.39 -27.98 2.11
C ALA A 77 -13.73 -27.29 1.87
N THR A 78 -14.28 -26.72 2.91
CA THR A 78 -15.56 -25.99 2.88
C THR A 78 -15.37 -24.48 2.70
N ASP A 79 -14.14 -24.02 2.81
CA ASP A 79 -13.79 -22.61 2.71
C ASP A 79 -13.13 -22.29 1.38
N TYR A 80 -13.28 -21.06 0.93
CA TYR A 80 -12.63 -20.58 -0.27
C TYR A 80 -11.11 -20.64 -0.13
N ASN A 81 -10.45 -21.39 -1.03
CA ASN A 81 -9.00 -21.36 -1.19
C ASN A 81 -8.67 -20.60 -2.47
N ALA A 82 -8.03 -19.46 -2.32
CA ALA A 82 -7.53 -18.70 -3.47
C ALA A 82 -6.54 -19.57 -4.27
N THR A 83 -6.78 -19.74 -5.57
CA THR A 83 -5.85 -20.46 -6.44
C THR A 83 -4.65 -19.60 -6.77
N THR A 84 -3.44 -20.12 -6.52
CA THR A 84 -2.17 -19.39 -6.69
C THR A 84 -1.72 -19.21 -8.14
N THR A 85 -2.39 -19.79 -9.12
CA THR A 85 -2.02 -19.72 -10.55
C THR A 85 -2.78 -18.69 -11.37
N GLN A 86 -3.95 -18.27 -10.90
CA GLN A 86 -4.50 -16.97 -11.27
C GLN A 86 -4.46 -16.16 -10.00
N ILE A 87 -3.54 -15.24 -9.94
CA ILE A 87 -3.43 -14.32 -8.84
C ILE A 87 -4.71 -13.49 -8.85
N HIS A 88 -5.74 -13.95 -8.15
CA HIS A 88 -6.70 -13.04 -7.60
C HIS A 88 -5.93 -12.26 -6.53
N ARG A 89 -5.19 -11.26 -6.98
CA ARG A 89 -4.60 -10.30 -6.06
C ARG A 89 -5.76 -9.52 -5.51
N GLU A 90 -6.13 -9.86 -4.31
CA GLU A 90 -6.77 -8.91 -3.45
C GLU A 90 -5.90 -7.66 -3.50
N TYR A 91 -6.46 -6.57 -3.91
CA TYR A 91 -5.80 -5.27 -4.01
C TYR A 91 -5.60 -4.69 -2.61
N ALA A 92 -5.17 -5.52 -1.68
CA ALA A 92 -4.73 -5.02 -0.41
C ALA A 92 -3.30 -4.49 -0.62
N PRO A 93 -3.04 -3.21 -0.37
CA PRO A 93 -1.68 -2.75 -0.20
C PRO A 93 -1.01 -3.70 0.79
N SER A 94 0.28 -3.98 0.64
CA SER A 94 0.98 -4.99 1.45
C SER A 94 0.86 -4.66 2.93
N LEU A 95 -0.24 -5.14 3.55
CA LEU A 95 -0.64 -4.82 4.92
C LEU A 95 0.07 -5.67 5.97
N VAL A 96 0.90 -6.61 5.52
CA VAL A 96 1.52 -7.58 6.42
C VAL A 96 2.98 -7.20 6.62
N SER A 97 3.35 -6.88 7.86
CA SER A 97 4.76 -6.77 8.24
C SER A 97 5.45 -8.12 8.04
N LYS A 98 6.71 -8.08 7.61
CA LYS A 98 7.56 -9.25 7.43
C LYS A 98 8.68 -9.23 8.46
N SER A 99 9.17 -10.40 8.82
CA SER A 99 10.38 -10.51 9.62
C SER A 99 11.61 -10.02 8.86
N ASN A 100 12.69 -9.70 9.56
CA ASN A 100 13.96 -9.29 8.94
C ASN A 100 14.40 -10.28 7.87
N ASN A 101 14.95 -9.77 6.78
CA ASN A 101 15.40 -10.52 5.61
C ASN A 101 14.28 -11.24 4.82
N VAL A 102 13.02 -10.90 5.05
CA VAL A 102 11.89 -11.35 4.23
C VAL A 102 11.30 -10.16 3.48
N GLY A 103 11.46 -10.13 2.17
CA GLY A 103 10.98 -9.04 1.32
C GLY A 103 9.44 -8.94 1.32
N ARG A 104 8.94 -7.74 1.45
CA ARG A 104 7.53 -7.39 1.28
C ARG A 104 7.31 -6.87 -0.13
N PHE A 105 6.83 -7.73 -1.03
CA PHE A 105 6.55 -7.35 -2.41
C PHE A 105 5.23 -6.59 -2.51
N ASP A 106 5.23 -5.52 -3.27
CA ASP A 106 4.08 -4.65 -3.47
C ASP A 106 3.70 -4.51 -4.95
N TYR A 107 2.46 -4.11 -5.20
CA TYR A 107 1.87 -4.06 -6.54
C TYR A 107 0.94 -2.85 -6.66
N SER A 108 0.92 -2.24 -7.86
CA SER A 108 -0.02 -1.15 -8.13
C SER A 108 -1.48 -1.61 -8.10
N THR A 109 -2.35 -0.76 -7.62
CA THR A 109 -3.80 -1.00 -7.47
C THR A 109 -4.59 -0.25 -8.54
N ASP A 110 -4.28 -0.45 -9.83
CA ASP A 110 -5.00 0.21 -10.93
C ASP A 110 -6.45 -0.27 -11.15
N GLY A 111 -6.90 -1.20 -10.30
CA GLY A 111 -8.31 -1.63 -10.23
C GLY A 111 -8.80 -2.52 -11.38
N GLN A 112 -7.97 -2.81 -12.40
CA GLN A 112 -8.42 -3.46 -13.62
C GLN A 112 -7.68 -4.74 -13.98
N SER A 113 -6.50 -4.99 -13.43
CA SER A 113 -5.64 -6.11 -13.81
C SER A 113 -4.82 -6.61 -12.63
N ALA A 114 -4.18 -7.78 -12.76
CA ALA A 114 -3.11 -8.17 -11.87
C ALA A 114 -2.10 -7.00 -11.80
N GLY A 115 -2.05 -6.32 -10.65
CA GLY A 115 -1.30 -5.09 -10.48
C GLY A 115 0.15 -5.20 -10.97
N THR A 116 0.69 -4.14 -11.53
CA THR A 116 2.11 -4.09 -11.92
C THR A 116 2.96 -4.18 -10.67
N SER A 117 3.98 -5.05 -10.67
CA SER A 117 4.91 -5.14 -9.53
C SER A 117 5.60 -3.79 -9.30
N LEU A 118 5.48 -3.27 -8.11
CA LEU A 118 6.22 -2.11 -7.61
C LEU A 118 7.58 -2.51 -7.04
N GLY A 119 7.81 -3.80 -6.82
CA GLY A 119 9.04 -4.32 -6.25
C GLY A 119 8.94 -4.57 -4.75
N ILE A 120 10.07 -4.51 -4.06
CA ILE A 120 10.14 -4.69 -2.61
C ILE A 120 9.89 -3.33 -1.95
N LEU A 121 8.86 -3.26 -1.10
CA LEU A 121 8.57 -2.10 -0.25
C LEU A 121 9.46 -2.17 1.00
N ILE A 122 10.16 -1.09 1.30
CA ILE A 122 11.01 -0.96 2.49
C ILE A 122 10.66 0.33 3.21
N GLU A 123 10.22 0.20 4.43
CA GLU A 123 9.77 1.31 5.27
C GLU A 123 10.45 1.31 6.63
N GLY A 124 10.63 2.49 7.19
CA GLY A 124 11.03 2.68 8.57
C GLY A 124 9.99 2.21 9.57
N ALA A 125 10.35 2.18 10.85
CA ALA A 125 9.38 1.93 11.90
C ALA A 125 8.33 3.05 11.92
N SER A 126 7.07 2.66 12.10
CA SER A 126 5.97 3.60 12.26
C SER A 126 4.92 3.05 13.22
N THR A 127 4.15 3.95 13.83
CA THR A 127 3.12 3.59 14.81
C THR A 127 1.79 4.17 14.36
N ASN A 128 0.79 3.29 14.24
CA ASN A 128 -0.59 3.72 14.16
C ASN A 128 -1.11 4.02 15.57
N LEU A 129 -1.41 5.28 15.85
CA LEU A 129 -1.94 5.73 17.14
C LEU A 129 -3.46 5.49 17.28
N ALA A 130 -4.18 5.24 16.17
CA ALA A 130 -5.58 4.81 16.25
C ALA A 130 -5.63 3.40 16.86
N PRO A 131 -6.32 3.19 17.98
CA PRO A 131 -6.37 1.88 18.62
C PRO A 131 -7.23 0.85 17.85
N TYR A 132 -8.10 1.31 16.97
CA TYR A 132 -8.99 0.49 16.15
C TYR A 132 -8.97 0.99 14.71
N SER A 133 -8.18 0.34 13.87
CA SER A 133 -8.03 0.79 12.48
C SER A 133 -9.21 0.43 11.57
N SER A 134 -9.92 -0.65 11.86
CA SER A 134 -10.97 -1.20 10.98
C SER A 134 -12.36 -1.30 11.65
N ASP A 135 -12.56 -0.67 12.81
CA ASP A 135 -13.86 -0.68 13.51
C ASP A 135 -14.16 0.71 14.06
N ILE A 136 -14.95 1.49 13.30
CA ILE A 136 -15.36 2.83 13.70
C ILE A 136 -16.49 2.83 14.75
N THR A 137 -17.03 1.67 15.11
CA THR A 137 -18.11 1.57 16.13
C THR A 137 -17.58 1.62 17.55
N GLN A 138 -16.28 1.45 17.72
CA GLN A 138 -15.62 1.50 19.04
C GLN A 138 -15.69 2.87 19.70
N SER A 139 -15.61 2.88 21.02
CA SER A 139 -15.76 4.09 21.84
C SER A 139 -14.64 5.13 21.65
N PHE A 140 -13.56 4.78 20.99
CA PHE A 140 -12.52 5.72 20.57
C PHE A 140 -13.08 6.77 19.57
N PHE A 141 -14.04 6.37 18.75
CA PHE A 141 -14.68 7.23 17.80
C PHE A 141 -16.01 7.73 18.34
N SER A 142 -16.30 9.00 18.14
CA SER A 142 -17.58 9.61 18.44
C SER A 142 -18.28 10.03 17.16
N ALA A 143 -19.59 9.90 17.12
CA ALA A 143 -20.40 10.29 15.97
C ALA A 143 -21.29 11.47 16.34
N TYR A 144 -21.48 12.40 15.40
CA TYR A 144 -22.42 13.52 15.53
C TYR A 144 -23.36 13.54 14.33
N GLN A 145 -24.66 13.49 14.57
CA GLN A 145 -25.72 13.44 13.53
C GLN A 145 -25.44 12.39 12.46
N SER A 146 -24.85 11.27 12.87
CA SER A 146 -24.48 10.14 12.00
C SER A 146 -24.54 8.83 12.77
N ASN A 147 -24.74 7.74 12.02
CA ASN A 147 -24.79 6.38 12.55
C ASN A 147 -23.62 5.56 11.98
N ARG A 148 -23.24 4.52 12.69
CA ARG A 148 -22.12 3.64 12.36
C ARG A 148 -22.61 2.19 12.31
N ASP A 149 -22.53 1.57 11.15
CA ASP A 149 -22.91 0.17 10.95
C ASP A 149 -21.66 -0.65 10.68
N SER A 150 -21.38 -1.65 11.52
CA SER A 150 -20.14 -2.42 11.45
C SER A 150 -20.19 -3.55 10.43
N ASN A 151 -19.05 -3.81 9.78
CA ASN A 151 -18.81 -4.99 8.93
C ASN A 151 -19.84 -5.19 7.81
N VAL A 152 -20.18 -4.11 7.10
CA VAL A 152 -21.24 -4.13 6.07
C VAL A 152 -20.73 -4.32 4.65
N ALA A 153 -19.43 -4.21 4.43
CA ALA A 153 -18.83 -4.34 3.10
C ALA A 153 -17.45 -5.01 3.14
N ILE A 154 -17.04 -5.53 1.98
CA ILE A 154 -15.68 -6.05 1.79
C ILE A 154 -14.71 -4.87 1.78
N ALA A 155 -13.75 -4.92 2.67
CA ALA A 155 -12.66 -3.96 2.81
C ALA A 155 -11.58 -4.16 1.73
N PRO A 156 -10.62 -3.23 1.58
CA PRO A 156 -9.50 -3.37 0.65
C PRO A 156 -8.63 -4.62 0.88
N ASP A 157 -8.62 -5.18 2.08
CA ASP A 157 -7.90 -6.44 2.39
C ASP A 157 -8.67 -7.72 2.04
N GLY A 158 -9.86 -7.59 1.45
CA GLY A 158 -10.72 -8.71 1.08
C GLY A 158 -11.60 -9.25 2.22
N THR A 159 -11.50 -8.73 3.42
CA THR A 159 -12.30 -9.15 4.56
C THR A 159 -13.61 -8.37 4.68
N LEU A 160 -14.63 -8.96 5.27
CA LEU A 160 -15.90 -8.27 5.57
C LEU A 160 -15.76 -7.47 6.86
N THR A 161 -14.99 -6.38 6.80
CA THR A 161 -14.64 -5.54 7.96
C THR A 161 -14.76 -4.04 7.70
N ALA A 162 -15.27 -3.64 6.53
CA ALA A 162 -15.54 -2.23 6.26
C ALA A 162 -16.85 -1.80 6.91
N ASP A 163 -16.82 -0.66 7.58
CA ASP A 163 -17.95 -0.08 8.27
C ASP A 163 -18.57 1.05 7.45
N LEU A 164 -19.88 1.27 7.62
CA LEU A 164 -20.59 2.39 7.02
C LEU A 164 -20.76 3.51 8.05
N LEU A 165 -20.23 4.68 7.74
CA LEU A 165 -20.65 5.93 8.35
C LEU A 165 -21.76 6.51 7.50
N ARG A 166 -23.00 6.52 8.00
CA ARG A 166 -24.16 7.11 7.31
C ARG A 166 -24.73 8.30 8.06
N ASP A 167 -25.31 9.21 7.34
CA ASP A 167 -25.94 10.37 7.93
C ASP A 167 -27.22 10.02 8.73
N ASP A 168 -27.68 10.98 9.51
CA ASP A 168 -28.90 10.90 10.29
C ASP A 168 -29.87 11.98 9.81
N SER A 169 -31.15 11.64 9.68
CA SER A 169 -32.21 12.57 9.24
C SER A 169 -32.88 13.35 10.38
N SER A 170 -32.39 13.19 11.61
CA SER A 170 -33.03 13.78 12.79
C SER A 170 -32.94 15.30 12.85
N SER A 171 -31.96 15.91 12.17
CA SER A 171 -31.78 17.38 12.16
C SER A 171 -31.55 17.88 10.73
N PRO A 172 -32.32 18.88 10.28
CA PRO A 172 -32.12 19.45 8.94
C PRO A 172 -30.91 20.39 8.91
N ASN A 173 -30.26 20.47 7.76
CA ASN A 173 -29.17 21.40 7.47
C ASN A 173 -28.03 21.40 8.52
N THR A 174 -27.60 20.22 8.91
CA THR A 174 -26.49 20.02 9.86
C THR A 174 -25.34 19.30 9.24
N ASP A 175 -24.21 19.23 9.91
CA ASP A 175 -23.11 18.38 9.58
C ASP A 175 -23.30 16.96 10.15
N HIS A 176 -22.73 15.99 9.46
CA HIS A 176 -22.75 14.57 9.81
C HIS A 176 -21.32 14.09 9.90
N SER A 177 -20.87 13.67 11.09
CA SER A 177 -19.44 13.47 11.28
C SER A 177 -19.08 12.33 12.22
N LEU A 178 -17.86 11.85 12.04
CA LEU A 178 -17.11 10.96 12.92
C LEU A 178 -15.87 11.72 13.41
N TYR A 179 -15.62 11.73 14.72
CA TYR A 179 -14.46 12.43 15.25
C TYR A 179 -13.77 11.62 16.37
N TRP A 180 -12.51 11.91 16.57
CA TRP A 180 -11.69 11.30 17.62
C TRP A 180 -10.57 12.23 18.06
N THR A 181 -10.01 11.94 19.22
CA THR A 181 -8.88 12.67 19.78
C THR A 181 -7.67 11.76 19.96
N TYR A 182 -6.49 12.35 19.91
CA TYR A 182 -5.25 11.66 20.19
C TYR A 182 -4.21 12.62 20.79
N SER A 183 -3.14 12.11 21.39
CA SER A 183 -2.07 12.95 21.94
C SER A 183 -1.02 13.27 20.88
N SER A 184 -0.86 14.57 20.57
CA SER A 184 0.25 15.09 19.75
C SER A 184 1.46 15.37 20.63
N GLY A 185 2.63 14.88 20.23
CA GLY A 185 3.89 15.01 20.97
C GLY A 185 4.59 16.36 20.82
N GLY A 186 4.11 17.25 19.95
CA GLY A 186 4.71 18.56 19.70
C GLY A 186 4.46 19.08 18.30
N ALA A 187 5.16 20.16 17.92
CA ALA A 187 5.06 20.82 16.63
C ALA A 187 5.74 19.99 15.51
N THR A 188 5.18 18.87 15.20
CA THR A 188 5.68 17.91 14.22
C THR A 188 4.61 17.52 13.20
N PRO A 189 4.99 17.02 12.00
CA PRO A 189 4.02 16.51 11.04
C PRO A 189 3.16 15.40 11.62
N GLN A 190 1.87 15.47 11.38
CA GLN A 190 0.88 14.47 11.73
C GLN A 190 0.21 14.02 10.44
N THR A 191 0.34 12.73 10.11
CA THR A 191 -0.28 12.16 8.92
C THR A 191 -1.46 11.30 9.32
N ILE A 192 -2.61 11.62 8.72
CA ILE A 192 -3.85 10.85 8.86
C ILE A 192 -4.11 10.17 7.53
N SER A 193 -4.34 8.87 7.54
CA SER A 193 -4.81 8.15 6.36
C SER A 193 -5.97 7.22 6.71
N PHE A 194 -6.84 6.99 5.75
CA PHE A 194 -7.99 6.10 5.86
C PHE A 194 -8.44 5.66 4.48
N TYR A 195 -9.10 4.53 4.42
CA TYR A 195 -9.71 4.03 3.20
C TYR A 195 -11.18 4.40 3.20
N ALA A 196 -11.66 4.91 2.06
CA ALA A 196 -13.03 5.33 1.88
C ALA A 196 -13.60 4.87 0.53
N LYS A 197 -14.90 4.60 0.52
CA LYS A 197 -15.66 4.26 -0.70
C LYS A 197 -17.04 4.89 -0.63
N ALA A 198 -17.48 5.49 -1.72
CA ALA A 198 -18.81 6.09 -1.82
C ALA A 198 -19.93 5.05 -1.58
N ALA A 199 -20.90 5.42 -0.77
CA ALA A 199 -22.10 4.63 -0.45
C ALA A 199 -23.32 5.56 -0.32
N GLY A 200 -23.59 6.32 -1.38
CA GLY A 200 -24.63 7.36 -1.42
C GLY A 200 -24.12 8.77 -1.11
N ARG A 201 -23.01 8.93 -0.39
CA ARG A 201 -22.25 10.18 -0.29
C ARG A 201 -20.95 10.01 -1.03
N THR A 202 -20.56 11.05 -1.79
CA THR A 202 -19.44 10.96 -2.74
C THR A 202 -18.19 11.67 -2.25
N HIS A 203 -18.31 12.48 -1.20
CA HIS A 203 -17.22 13.27 -0.68
C HIS A 203 -17.05 13.08 0.82
N VAL A 204 -15.81 13.21 1.28
CA VAL A 204 -15.44 13.28 2.69
C VAL A 204 -14.62 14.54 2.92
N LYS A 205 -14.92 15.28 3.99
CA LYS A 205 -14.09 16.38 4.47
C LYS A 205 -13.33 15.91 5.70
N LEU A 206 -12.02 15.97 5.66
CA LEU A 206 -11.17 15.78 6.84
C LEU A 206 -10.80 17.14 7.42
N ARG A 207 -10.97 17.30 8.72
CA ARG A 207 -10.60 18.49 9.47
C ARG A 207 -9.61 18.18 10.56
N PHE A 208 -8.51 18.91 10.58
CA PHE A 208 -7.61 19.05 11.72
C PHE A 208 -8.23 20.09 12.66
N SER A 209 -9.02 19.63 13.63
CA SER A 209 -9.93 20.47 14.39
C SER A 209 -9.22 21.28 15.46
N VAL A 210 -9.75 22.46 15.74
CA VAL A 210 -9.30 23.30 16.86
C VAL A 210 -9.63 22.62 18.18
N THR A 211 -8.66 22.60 19.09
CA THR A 211 -8.82 22.16 20.48
C THR A 211 -8.35 23.25 21.43
N SER A 212 -8.66 23.11 22.72
CA SER A 212 -8.16 24.03 23.75
C SER A 212 -6.64 24.08 23.83
N ASP A 213 -5.97 23.00 23.44
CA ASP A 213 -4.51 22.88 23.48
C ASP A 213 -3.83 23.56 22.28
N GLY A 214 -4.60 24.01 21.28
CA GLY A 214 -4.06 24.71 20.11
C GLY A 214 -3.20 23.83 19.20
N VAL A 215 -3.42 22.51 19.20
CA VAL A 215 -2.64 21.58 18.38
C VAL A 215 -2.83 21.85 16.88
N PHE A 216 -4.08 22.15 16.47
CA PHE A 216 -4.41 22.51 15.10
C PHE A 216 -5.24 23.80 15.04
N PRO A 217 -5.12 24.61 13.99
CA PRO A 217 -5.84 25.85 13.81
C PRO A 217 -7.23 25.68 13.20
N GLY A 218 -7.59 24.50 12.71
CA GLY A 218 -8.89 24.22 12.09
C GLY A 218 -8.84 24.12 10.57
N ASP A 219 -7.80 23.47 10.01
CA ASP A 219 -7.59 23.32 8.57
C ASP A 219 -8.36 22.11 8.00
N ASP A 220 -8.82 22.28 6.76
CA ASP A 220 -9.72 21.36 6.05
C ASP A 220 -9.12 20.83 4.73
N VAL A 221 -9.49 19.60 4.39
CA VAL A 221 -9.30 19.02 3.05
C VAL A 221 -10.52 18.19 2.66
N TYR A 222 -10.95 18.29 1.40
CA TYR A 222 -12.00 17.47 0.82
C TYR A 222 -11.42 16.37 -0.07
N PHE A 223 -12.05 15.22 -0.05
CA PHE A 223 -11.76 14.08 -0.92
C PHE A 223 -13.02 13.66 -1.66
N ASP A 224 -12.95 13.59 -2.98
CA ASP A 224 -13.95 12.95 -3.84
C ASP A 224 -13.66 11.45 -3.89
N VAL A 225 -14.40 10.68 -3.13
CA VAL A 225 -14.25 9.23 -2.99
C VAL A 225 -15.11 8.45 -4.00
N GLU A 226 -15.74 9.12 -4.95
CA GLU A 226 -16.36 8.53 -6.12
C GLU A 226 -15.41 8.54 -7.31
N ASN A 227 -14.71 9.65 -7.53
CA ASN A 227 -13.84 9.84 -8.70
C ASN A 227 -12.34 9.80 -8.36
N GLY A 228 -11.95 9.73 -7.10
CA GLY A 228 -10.55 9.64 -6.67
C GLY A 228 -9.78 10.95 -6.85
N ALA A 229 -10.36 12.07 -6.42
CA ALA A 229 -9.74 13.37 -6.53
C ALA A 229 -9.63 14.08 -5.18
N VAL A 230 -8.53 14.82 -4.99
CA VAL A 230 -8.40 15.76 -3.88
C VAL A 230 -9.15 17.04 -4.25
N GLY A 231 -10.05 17.48 -3.39
CA GLY A 231 -10.82 18.71 -3.53
C GLY A 231 -10.13 19.92 -2.91
N THR A 232 -10.94 20.87 -2.45
CA THR A 232 -10.44 22.07 -1.75
C THR A 232 -9.60 21.67 -0.54
N THR A 233 -8.43 22.28 -0.43
CA THR A 233 -7.44 21.96 0.60
C THR A 233 -6.84 23.26 1.11
N ASP A 234 -6.77 23.43 2.43
CA ASP A 234 -6.09 24.56 3.04
C ASP A 234 -4.58 24.47 2.81
N SER A 235 -3.91 25.63 2.70
CA SER A 235 -2.53 25.77 2.24
C SER A 235 -1.50 24.98 3.07
N ASP A 236 -1.80 24.72 4.32
CA ASP A 236 -0.90 24.06 5.27
C ASP A 236 -1.08 22.56 5.33
N ILE A 237 -2.00 22.01 4.53
CA ILE A 237 -2.22 20.57 4.38
C ILE A 237 -1.57 20.08 3.09
N THR A 238 -0.78 19.03 3.19
CA THR A 238 -0.40 18.21 2.04
C THR A 238 -1.34 17.01 1.96
N ALA A 239 -2.06 16.88 0.83
CA ALA A 239 -3.03 15.80 0.67
C ALA A 239 -2.80 15.02 -0.62
N SER A 240 -3.14 13.72 -0.59
CA SER A 240 -3.19 12.85 -1.75
C SER A 240 -4.31 11.83 -1.61
N ILE A 241 -4.74 11.26 -2.73
CA ILE A 241 -5.72 10.18 -2.80
C ILE A 241 -5.21 9.11 -3.76
N GLU A 242 -5.31 7.84 -3.37
CA GLU A 242 -4.77 6.70 -4.10
C GLU A 242 -5.90 5.70 -4.37
N SER A 243 -6.07 5.28 -5.62
CA SER A 243 -7.04 4.23 -5.96
C SER A 243 -6.57 2.88 -5.39
N CYS A 244 -7.46 2.19 -4.70
CA CYS A 244 -7.23 0.86 -4.14
C CYS A 244 -8.08 -0.23 -4.82
N GLY A 245 -8.67 0.08 -5.98
CA GLY A 245 -9.54 -0.82 -6.72
C GLY A 245 -10.95 -0.93 -6.12
N ASN A 246 -11.86 -1.51 -6.90
CA ASN A 246 -13.25 -1.74 -6.49
C ASN A 246 -13.99 -0.51 -5.93
N GLY A 247 -13.61 0.70 -6.36
CA GLY A 247 -14.15 1.97 -5.87
C GLY A 247 -13.65 2.40 -4.49
N TRP A 248 -12.64 1.72 -3.94
CA TRP A 248 -11.95 2.14 -2.73
C TRP A 248 -10.83 3.11 -3.05
N TYR A 249 -10.69 4.10 -2.20
CA TYR A 249 -9.61 5.08 -2.24
C TYR A 249 -8.95 5.20 -0.87
N ARG A 250 -7.63 5.29 -0.85
CA ARG A 250 -6.87 5.71 0.33
C ARG A 250 -6.73 7.22 0.31
N CYS A 251 -7.33 7.89 1.28
CA CYS A 251 -7.22 9.33 1.50
C CYS A 251 -6.09 9.59 2.50
N ILE A 252 -5.21 10.52 2.19
CA ILE A 252 -4.02 10.85 2.99
C ILE A 252 -3.96 12.36 3.17
N ALA A 253 -3.78 12.82 4.41
CA ALA A 253 -3.56 14.23 4.71
C ALA A 253 -2.50 14.39 5.78
N THR A 254 -1.55 15.28 5.54
CA THR A 254 -0.48 15.64 6.48
C THR A 254 -0.58 17.10 6.86
N ARG A 255 -0.56 17.39 8.14
CA ARG A 255 -0.53 18.73 8.72
C ARG A 255 0.51 18.80 9.83
N THR A 256 1.32 19.84 9.87
CA THR A 256 2.23 20.05 11.00
C THR A 256 1.43 20.60 12.18
N ALA A 257 1.44 19.90 13.31
CA ALA A 257 0.88 20.37 14.57
C ALA A 257 1.61 21.64 15.03
N GLN A 258 0.90 22.54 15.70
CA GLN A 258 1.46 23.80 16.20
C GLN A 258 1.94 23.68 17.64
N ALA A 259 1.42 22.72 18.40
CA ALA A 259 1.75 22.50 19.80
C ALA A 259 1.68 21.03 20.18
N SER A 260 2.18 20.66 21.35
CA SER A 260 1.84 19.41 22.03
C SER A 260 0.48 19.52 22.73
N GLY A 261 -0.20 18.40 22.88
CA GLY A 261 -1.49 18.34 23.58
C GLY A 261 -2.48 17.43 22.88
N VAL A 262 -3.77 17.63 23.15
CA VAL A 262 -4.83 16.86 22.55
C VAL A 262 -5.17 17.43 21.17
N GLY A 263 -4.86 16.66 20.13
CA GLY A 263 -5.31 16.90 18.75
C GLY A 263 -6.66 16.24 18.51
N GLN A 264 -7.49 16.84 17.68
CA GLN A 264 -8.77 16.27 17.25
C GLN A 264 -8.85 16.23 15.73
N ILE A 265 -9.28 15.09 15.22
CA ILE A 265 -9.59 14.88 13.80
C ILE A 265 -11.09 14.68 13.67
N THR A 266 -11.68 15.29 12.64
CA THR A 266 -13.09 15.11 12.32
C THR A 266 -13.25 14.78 10.84
N LEU A 267 -13.94 13.68 10.55
CA LEU A 267 -14.39 13.29 9.22
C LEU A 267 -15.86 13.68 9.07
N TYR A 268 -16.14 14.53 8.11
CA TYR A 268 -17.51 14.91 7.76
C TYR A 268 -17.93 14.19 6.47
N LEU A 269 -19.15 13.68 6.45
CA LEU A 269 -19.82 13.32 5.20
C LEU A 269 -20.13 14.61 4.42
N ALA A 270 -19.93 14.57 3.12
CA ALA A 270 -20.18 15.74 2.28
C ALA A 270 -20.89 15.35 0.97
N ASN A 271 -21.75 16.23 0.48
CA ASN A 271 -22.47 16.04 -0.78
C ASN A 271 -21.61 16.42 -1.99
N ALA A 272 -20.69 17.37 -1.81
CA ALA A 272 -19.81 17.87 -2.83
C ALA A 272 -18.60 18.56 -2.19
N ASN A 273 -17.61 18.88 -3.01
CA ASN A 273 -16.49 19.72 -2.60
C ASN A 273 -17.01 21.07 -2.04
N GLY A 274 -16.67 21.38 -0.80
CA GLY A 274 -17.14 22.58 -0.11
C GLY A 274 -18.54 22.50 0.52
N SER A 275 -19.27 21.38 0.39
CA SER A 275 -20.64 21.23 0.90
C SER A 275 -20.76 20.03 1.86
N PHE A 276 -20.74 20.30 3.17
CA PHE A 276 -20.79 19.28 4.23
C PHE A 276 -21.94 19.48 5.23
N THR A 277 -22.76 20.53 5.07
CA THR A 277 -23.98 20.74 5.85
C THR A 277 -25.20 20.53 4.96
N TYR A 278 -26.07 19.61 5.34
CA TYR A 278 -27.27 19.23 4.58
C TYR A 278 -28.25 18.47 5.44
N SER A 279 -29.45 18.19 4.92
CA SER A 279 -30.39 17.28 5.59
C SER A 279 -30.08 15.85 5.24
N GLY A 280 -29.77 15.03 6.22
CA GLY A 280 -29.51 13.59 6.02
C GLY A 280 -30.76 12.83 5.58
N ASP A 281 -30.54 11.63 5.03
CA ASP A 281 -31.60 10.70 4.59
C ASP A 281 -31.66 9.41 5.42
N SER A 282 -30.72 9.22 6.34
CA SER A 282 -30.51 8.03 7.18
C SER A 282 -30.05 6.76 6.45
N TYR A 283 -29.70 6.87 5.18
CA TYR A 283 -29.27 5.73 4.34
C TYR A 283 -27.91 5.97 3.68
N SER A 284 -27.71 7.18 3.19
CA SER A 284 -26.49 7.55 2.45
C SER A 284 -25.32 7.79 3.38
N GLY A 285 -24.13 7.38 2.94
CA GLY A 285 -22.92 7.50 3.72
C GLY A 285 -21.66 7.21 2.91
N VAL A 286 -20.60 6.91 3.62
CA VAL A 286 -19.31 6.48 3.08
C VAL A 286 -18.84 5.26 3.85
N LEU A 287 -18.39 4.24 3.13
CA LEU A 287 -17.70 3.09 3.74
C LEU A 287 -16.32 3.55 4.18
N LEU A 288 -15.93 3.19 5.39
CA LEU A 288 -14.65 3.53 6.01
C LEU A 288 -13.93 2.27 6.48
N TRP A 289 -12.61 2.29 6.37
CA TRP A 289 -11.73 1.22 6.83
C TRP A 289 -10.29 1.72 6.97
N GLY A 290 -9.46 1.04 7.77
CA GLY A 290 -8.03 1.26 7.81
C GLY A 290 -7.61 2.65 8.28
N ILE A 291 -8.26 3.20 9.30
CA ILE A 291 -7.89 4.51 9.88
C ILE A 291 -6.52 4.40 10.52
N GLN A 292 -5.62 5.32 10.16
CA GLN A 292 -4.26 5.38 10.67
C GLN A 292 -3.87 6.80 11.02
N ILE A 293 -3.26 6.96 12.18
CA ILE A 293 -2.73 8.21 12.72
C ILE A 293 -1.25 8.01 12.98
N GLU A 294 -0.40 8.75 12.27
CA GLU A 294 1.05 8.66 12.41
C GLU A 294 1.61 10.01 12.85
N ALA A 295 2.11 10.06 14.08
CA ALA A 295 2.79 11.25 14.60
C ALA A 295 4.26 11.27 14.14
N ASN A 296 4.83 12.47 13.99
CA ASN A 296 6.19 12.70 13.47
C ASN A 296 6.41 12.14 12.06
N ALA A 297 5.35 12.00 11.28
CA ALA A 297 5.38 11.44 9.94
C ALA A 297 4.94 12.49 8.91
N SER A 298 5.78 12.75 7.92
CA SER A 298 5.49 13.66 6.80
C SER A 298 4.84 12.95 5.60
N HIS A 299 4.57 11.65 5.70
CA HIS A 299 3.91 10.82 4.71
C HIS A 299 3.23 9.64 5.40
N ALA A 300 2.23 9.05 4.75
CA ALA A 300 1.63 7.83 5.24
C ALA A 300 2.52 6.62 4.93
N SER A 301 2.78 5.79 5.93
CA SER A 301 3.33 4.46 5.70
C SER A 301 2.21 3.48 5.28
N SER A 302 2.56 2.27 4.86
CA SER A 302 1.55 1.22 4.62
C SER A 302 0.72 0.99 5.89
N LEU A 303 -0.52 0.54 5.73
CA LEU A 303 -1.43 0.36 6.86
C LEU A 303 -0.84 -0.52 7.97
N ILE A 304 -0.93 -0.05 9.18
CA ILE A 304 -0.60 -0.78 10.40
C ILE A 304 -1.92 -1.07 11.11
N SER A 305 -2.38 -2.30 10.99
CA SER A 305 -3.63 -2.74 11.62
C SER A 305 -3.51 -2.70 13.14
N SER A 306 -4.53 -2.19 13.79
CA SER A 306 -4.63 -2.07 15.25
C SER A 306 -5.99 -2.56 15.74
N ASN A 307 -6.00 -3.21 16.91
CA ASN A 307 -7.22 -3.69 17.55
C ASN A 307 -7.06 -3.63 19.08
N GLY A 308 -7.57 -2.56 19.68
CA GLY A 308 -7.57 -2.30 21.13
C GLY A 308 -6.45 -1.37 21.62
N SER A 309 -5.37 -1.17 20.88
CA SER A 309 -4.27 -0.28 21.27
C SER A 309 -3.50 0.24 20.05
N ALA A 310 -2.73 1.31 20.24
CA ALA A 310 -1.74 1.73 19.26
C ALA A 310 -0.77 0.58 18.93
N THR A 311 -0.46 0.44 17.65
CA THR A 311 0.38 -0.67 17.15
C THR A 311 1.56 -0.12 16.36
N THR A 312 2.75 -0.65 16.65
CA THR A 312 3.98 -0.27 15.95
C THR A 312 4.41 -1.39 14.99
N ARG A 313 4.65 -1.03 13.73
CA ARG A 313 5.40 -1.86 12.79
C ARG A 313 6.88 -1.56 12.95
N ALA A 314 7.70 -2.60 13.14
CA ALA A 314 9.15 -2.46 13.13
C ALA A 314 9.65 -2.01 11.76
N ALA A 315 10.82 -1.35 11.73
CA ALA A 315 11.51 -1.03 10.50
C ALA A 315 11.90 -2.31 9.74
N GLU A 316 11.82 -2.26 8.43
CA GLU A 316 12.23 -3.38 7.59
C GLU A 316 13.73 -3.35 7.36
N SER A 317 14.37 -4.52 7.41
CA SER A 317 15.78 -4.69 7.16
C SER A 317 15.98 -5.86 6.22
N LEU A 318 16.61 -5.58 5.09
CA LEU A 318 17.04 -6.59 4.13
C LEU A 318 18.55 -6.49 3.97
N SER A 319 19.25 -7.53 4.41
CA SER A 319 20.71 -7.58 4.31
C SER A 319 21.18 -8.98 3.88
N VAL A 320 22.30 -9.02 3.20
CA VAL A 320 22.99 -10.25 2.80
C VAL A 320 24.44 -10.11 3.17
N VAL A 321 25.00 -11.12 3.81
CA VAL A 321 26.45 -11.23 4.06
C VAL A 321 27.08 -11.98 2.90
N SER A 322 28.17 -11.43 2.35
CA SER A 322 28.94 -12.04 1.27
C SER A 322 30.41 -11.68 1.45
N SER A 323 31.29 -12.69 1.51
CA SER A 323 32.71 -12.50 1.82
C SER A 323 33.51 -11.95 0.67
N ASP A 324 33.16 -11.89 -0.51
CA ASP A 324 34.03 -11.56 -1.65
C ASP A 324 33.29 -10.75 -2.73
N LEU A 325 32.70 -9.60 -2.29
CA LEU A 325 31.91 -8.78 -3.19
C LEU A 325 32.74 -8.07 -4.26
N PHE A 326 33.97 -7.67 -3.92
CA PHE A 326 34.81 -6.84 -4.79
C PHE A 326 36.30 -7.26 -4.67
N ASP A 327 36.69 -8.38 -5.29
CA ASP A 327 38.02 -8.97 -5.18
C ASP A 327 39.15 -8.08 -5.69
N ASN A 328 38.85 -7.15 -6.59
CA ASN A 328 39.85 -6.28 -7.24
C ASN A 328 39.81 -4.82 -6.74
N GLY A 329 39.22 -4.57 -5.57
CA GLY A 329 39.15 -3.23 -4.98
C GLY A 329 38.22 -2.27 -5.74
N GLY A 330 37.24 -2.81 -6.51
CA GLY A 330 36.27 -2.00 -7.23
C GLY A 330 35.07 -2.81 -7.68
N GLY A 331 34.02 -2.12 -8.10
CA GLY A 331 32.79 -2.75 -8.55
C GLY A 331 31.75 -1.76 -9.06
N THR A 332 30.53 -2.28 -9.23
CA THR A 332 29.41 -1.44 -9.63
C THR A 332 28.16 -1.83 -8.84
N LEU A 333 27.48 -0.85 -8.29
CA LEU A 333 26.16 -1.01 -7.70
C LEU A 333 25.12 -0.36 -8.60
N TYR A 334 24.02 -1.08 -8.85
CA TYR A 334 22.88 -0.58 -9.60
C TYR A 334 21.60 -0.78 -8.79
N ALA A 335 20.70 0.21 -8.81
CA ALA A 335 19.36 0.11 -8.26
C ALA A 335 18.34 0.88 -9.11
N GLU A 336 17.15 0.30 -9.27
CA GLU A 336 15.95 0.97 -9.75
C GLU A 336 14.99 1.08 -8.58
N ALA A 337 14.79 2.31 -8.06
CA ALA A 337 14.05 2.55 -6.84
C ALA A 337 13.20 3.83 -6.92
N SER A 338 12.10 3.83 -6.17
CA SER A 338 11.27 5.03 -5.91
C SER A 338 11.25 5.32 -4.42
N ARG A 339 11.02 6.57 -4.05
CA ARG A 339 10.81 7.04 -2.68
C ARG A 339 9.42 7.66 -2.58
N ASN A 340 8.69 7.37 -1.51
CA ASN A 340 7.33 7.89 -1.33
C ASN A 340 7.34 9.35 -0.83
N ALA A 341 8.45 9.79 -0.23
CA ALA A 341 8.59 11.14 0.28
C ALA A 341 10.03 11.67 0.14
N ILE A 342 10.15 12.99 0.15
CA ILE A 342 11.44 13.68 0.23
C ILE A 342 11.77 13.85 1.72
N LEU A 343 12.70 13.04 2.22
CA LEU A 343 13.19 13.09 3.59
C LEU A 343 14.64 13.63 3.62
N THR A 344 15.12 13.96 4.79
CA THR A 344 16.51 14.42 4.96
C THR A 344 17.49 13.39 4.41
N TYR A 345 17.25 12.10 4.69
CA TYR A 345 18.01 10.96 4.16
C TYR A 345 17.07 9.81 3.81
N ASN A 346 17.29 9.17 2.65
CA ASN A 346 16.60 7.96 2.22
C ASN A 346 17.63 6.98 1.67
N GLY A 347 17.92 5.90 2.37
CA GLY A 347 18.84 4.86 1.91
C GLY A 347 18.24 4.05 0.77
N VAL A 348 18.98 3.89 -0.33
CA VAL A 348 18.56 3.08 -1.48
C VAL A 348 19.28 1.74 -1.46
N PHE A 349 20.60 1.78 -1.43
CA PHE A 349 21.45 0.60 -1.53
C PHE A 349 22.82 0.91 -0.94
N SER A 350 23.32 0.05 -0.07
CA SER A 350 24.66 0.19 0.47
C SER A 350 25.38 -1.15 0.56
N VAL A 351 26.70 -1.08 0.52
CA VAL A 351 27.62 -2.20 0.75
C VAL A 351 28.69 -1.72 1.72
N ASP A 352 28.97 -2.51 2.76
CA ASP A 352 29.89 -2.13 3.81
C ASP A 352 30.63 -3.34 4.45
N ASP A 353 31.47 -3.09 5.45
CA ASP A 353 32.19 -4.09 6.25
C ASP A 353 31.50 -4.41 7.59
N GLY A 354 30.26 -4.00 7.78
CA GLY A 354 29.54 -4.03 9.05
C GLY A 354 29.69 -2.75 9.85
N THR A 355 30.44 -1.75 9.32
CA THR A 355 30.63 -0.46 9.96
C THR A 355 30.23 0.69 9.04
N ASN A 356 30.02 1.87 9.61
CA ASN A 356 29.79 3.09 8.82
C ASN A 356 31.09 3.78 8.39
N SER A 357 32.23 3.18 8.69
CA SER A 357 33.56 3.70 8.35
C SER A 357 34.02 3.24 6.96
N ASN A 358 33.56 2.08 6.51
CA ASN A 358 33.91 1.50 5.23
C ASN A 358 32.61 1.15 4.48
N ILE A 359 32.24 2.00 3.53
CA ILE A 359 30.92 1.87 2.88
C ILE A 359 30.90 2.49 1.47
N VAL A 360 30.22 1.86 0.55
CA VAL A 360 29.70 2.47 -0.68
C VAL A 360 28.20 2.51 -0.60
N GLN A 361 27.61 3.71 -0.76
CA GLN A 361 26.16 3.88 -0.57
C GLN A 361 25.55 4.81 -1.61
N MET A 362 24.34 4.46 -2.06
CA MET A 362 23.46 5.30 -2.88
C MET A 362 22.26 5.71 -2.03
N PHE A 363 21.95 6.98 -1.98
CA PHE A 363 20.86 7.51 -1.16
C PHE A 363 20.32 8.85 -1.66
N GLY A 364 19.21 9.28 -1.08
CA GLY A 364 18.68 10.62 -1.24
C GLY A 364 19.08 11.51 -0.08
N ILE A 365 19.38 12.78 -0.39
CA ILE A 365 19.53 13.84 0.60
C ILE A 365 18.62 15.02 0.20
N GLY A 366 17.52 15.22 0.95
CA GLY A 366 16.46 16.10 0.51
C GLY A 366 15.99 15.72 -0.90
N SER A 367 15.91 16.68 -1.80
CA SER A 367 15.50 16.47 -3.21
C SER A 367 16.64 16.04 -4.14
N ASN A 368 17.83 15.74 -3.65
CA ASN A 368 18.96 15.34 -4.48
C ASN A 368 19.26 13.84 -4.36
N PHE A 369 19.86 13.30 -5.41
CA PHE A 369 20.57 12.02 -5.37
C PHE A 369 21.96 12.20 -4.82
N ARG A 370 22.46 11.22 -4.07
CA ARG A 370 23.82 11.19 -3.56
C ARG A 370 24.40 9.79 -3.56
N THR A 371 25.66 9.69 -3.90
CA THR A 371 26.49 8.53 -3.57
C THR A 371 27.69 8.98 -2.74
N GLU A 372 28.10 8.16 -1.81
CA GLU A 372 29.24 8.41 -0.95
C GLU A 372 30.04 7.11 -0.77
N ILE A 373 31.34 7.22 -0.86
CA ILE A 373 32.28 6.14 -0.54
C ILE A 373 33.13 6.62 0.64
N LYS A 374 33.16 5.82 1.70
CA LYS A 374 34.03 6.07 2.87
C LYS A 374 35.04 4.96 3.01
N SER A 375 36.24 5.33 3.38
CA SER A 375 37.34 4.44 3.75
C SER A 375 37.96 4.92 5.06
N GLY A 376 38.00 4.07 6.09
CA GLY A 376 38.52 4.44 7.41
C GLY A 376 37.77 5.61 8.06
N GLY A 377 36.49 5.78 7.78
CA GLY A 377 35.65 6.87 8.30
C GLY A 377 35.74 8.18 7.50
N THR A 378 36.62 8.28 6.51
CA THR A 378 36.78 9.47 5.66
C THR A 378 36.06 9.27 4.33
N ALA A 379 35.28 10.27 3.89
CA ALA A 379 34.70 10.26 2.55
C ALA A 379 35.80 10.43 1.49
N VAL A 380 35.98 9.40 0.68
CA VAL A 380 36.95 9.38 -0.44
C VAL A 380 36.27 9.65 -1.79
N ALA A 381 34.96 9.51 -1.87
CA ALA A 381 34.15 9.99 -2.99
C ALA A 381 32.80 10.52 -2.48
N ASN A 382 32.30 11.59 -3.11
CA ASN A 382 31.03 12.20 -2.73
C ASN A 382 30.43 12.93 -3.93
N MET A 383 29.48 12.30 -4.59
CA MET A 383 28.81 12.87 -5.76
C MET A 383 27.33 13.14 -5.39
N ILE A 384 26.92 14.39 -5.57
CA ILE A 384 25.57 14.86 -5.26
C ILE A 384 25.02 15.69 -6.41
N GLY A 385 23.73 15.56 -6.70
CA GLY A 385 23.02 16.36 -7.70
C GLY A 385 21.78 15.66 -8.22
N GLY A 386 21.22 16.22 -9.30
CA GLY A 386 19.99 15.73 -9.90
C GLY A 386 18.76 16.05 -9.04
N ALA A 387 17.59 16.08 -9.68
CA ALA A 387 16.32 16.33 -9.01
C ALA A 387 15.57 15.01 -8.81
N PHE A 388 15.19 14.72 -7.59
CA PHE A 388 14.36 13.58 -7.22
C PHE A 388 12.87 13.97 -7.24
N THR A 389 12.06 13.12 -7.83
CA THR A 389 10.59 13.22 -7.78
C THR A 389 10.03 12.06 -6.97
N ALA A 390 9.19 12.37 -5.96
CA ALA A 390 8.53 11.35 -5.14
C ALA A 390 7.62 10.45 -6.01
N ASN A 391 7.46 9.20 -5.61
CA ASN A 391 6.64 8.18 -6.28
C ASN A 391 7.05 7.90 -7.74
N THR A 392 8.29 8.26 -8.11
CA THR A 392 8.85 8.01 -9.44
C THR A 392 10.06 7.09 -9.33
N TYR A 393 10.15 6.10 -10.19
CA TYR A 393 11.31 5.21 -10.26
C TYR A 393 12.47 5.92 -10.94
N HIS A 394 13.62 5.84 -10.29
CA HIS A 394 14.89 6.32 -10.80
C HIS A 394 15.89 5.18 -10.83
N LYS A 395 16.59 5.06 -11.97
CA LYS A 395 17.67 4.12 -12.13
C LYS A 395 18.99 4.78 -11.71
N GLN A 396 19.71 4.17 -10.81
CA GLN A 396 20.92 4.71 -10.20
C GLN A 396 22.05 3.70 -10.36
N CYS A 397 23.26 4.17 -10.66
CA CYS A 397 24.42 3.33 -10.83
C CYS A 397 25.67 4.07 -10.31
N VAL A 398 26.39 3.48 -9.36
CA VAL A 398 27.74 3.92 -8.98
C VAL A 398 28.75 2.86 -9.45
N SER A 399 29.67 3.27 -10.30
CA SER A 399 30.85 2.50 -10.72
C SER A 399 32.07 3.06 -10.02
N PHE A 400 32.82 2.22 -9.34
CA PHE A 400 33.95 2.66 -8.50
C PHE A 400 35.11 1.66 -8.57
N GLY A 401 36.32 2.17 -8.50
CA GLY A 401 37.56 1.42 -8.48
C GLY A 401 38.69 2.26 -7.89
N PRO A 402 39.94 1.72 -7.83
CA PRO A 402 41.05 2.44 -7.20
C PRO A 402 41.39 3.78 -7.84
N THR A 403 41.07 3.94 -9.13
CA THR A 403 41.47 5.12 -9.91
C THR A 403 40.35 6.15 -10.06
N GLU A 404 39.09 5.72 -10.03
CA GLU A 404 37.96 6.61 -10.23
C GLU A 404 36.64 6.06 -9.69
N ALA A 405 35.73 6.95 -9.33
CA ALA A 405 34.32 6.66 -9.13
C ALA A 405 33.44 7.62 -9.92
N LYS A 406 32.33 7.09 -10.44
CA LYS A 406 31.32 7.82 -11.21
C LYS A 406 29.94 7.40 -10.80
N TYR A 407 29.03 8.37 -10.74
CA TYR A 407 27.64 8.14 -10.38
C TYR A 407 26.70 8.58 -11.50
N TYR A 408 25.76 7.71 -11.86
CA TYR A 408 24.78 7.95 -12.93
C TYR A 408 23.36 7.81 -12.40
N VAL A 409 22.49 8.69 -12.87
CA VAL A 409 21.04 8.62 -12.63
C VAL A 409 20.32 8.90 -13.94
N ASN A 410 19.41 8.00 -14.31
CA ASN A 410 18.59 8.12 -15.52
C ASN A 410 19.39 8.50 -16.78
N GLY A 411 20.49 7.78 -17.02
CA GLY A 411 21.37 7.96 -18.18
C GLY A 411 22.40 9.09 -18.09
N SER A 412 22.36 9.91 -17.05
CA SER A 412 23.23 11.07 -16.91
C SER A 412 24.18 10.96 -15.73
N GLN A 413 25.44 11.38 -15.89
CA GLN A 413 26.39 11.44 -14.80
C GLN A 413 25.99 12.54 -13.81
N ILE A 414 26.04 12.21 -12.51
CA ILE A 414 25.78 13.15 -11.41
C ILE A 414 27.10 13.49 -10.72
N GLY A 415 27.35 14.78 -10.57
CA GLY A 415 28.58 15.29 -9.97
C GLY A 415 29.80 15.09 -10.86
N SER A 416 30.97 15.37 -10.31
CA SER A 416 32.27 15.13 -10.97
C SER A 416 32.75 13.71 -10.70
N THR A 417 33.62 13.20 -11.56
CA THR A 417 34.37 11.96 -11.30
C THR A 417 35.30 12.21 -10.11
N ASP A 418 35.26 11.35 -9.10
CA ASP A 418 36.24 11.32 -8.03
C ASP A 418 37.41 10.40 -8.42
N THR A 419 38.62 10.74 -8.00
CA THR A 419 39.86 10.03 -8.34
C THR A 419 40.68 9.73 -7.09
N ASP A 420 41.65 8.82 -7.23
CA ASP A 420 42.59 8.45 -6.15
C ASP A 420 41.88 7.82 -4.94
N LEU A 421 41.06 6.83 -5.22
CA LEU A 421 40.21 6.20 -4.23
C LEU A 421 40.92 5.02 -3.55
N ASN A 422 40.80 4.97 -2.22
CA ASN A 422 41.13 3.78 -1.45
C ASN A 422 39.83 3.03 -1.12
N ILE A 423 39.48 2.02 -1.92
CA ILE A 423 38.25 1.26 -1.75
C ILE A 423 38.46 0.22 -0.65
N PRO A 424 37.68 0.24 0.44
CA PRO A 424 37.79 -0.75 1.51
C PRO A 424 37.19 -2.11 1.11
N ALA A 425 37.63 -3.17 1.79
CA ALA A 425 36.97 -4.47 1.69
C ALA A 425 35.54 -4.38 2.25
N MET A 426 34.59 -5.05 1.59
CA MET A 426 33.17 -5.01 1.94
C MET A 426 32.62 -6.42 1.98
N SER A 427 31.71 -6.68 2.92
CA SER A 427 31.17 -8.01 3.20
C SER A 427 29.66 -8.06 3.44
N GLN A 428 29.00 -6.92 3.42
CA GLN A 428 27.55 -6.85 3.67
C GLN A 428 26.86 -5.97 2.64
N ILE A 429 25.67 -6.40 2.23
CA ILE A 429 24.78 -5.67 1.35
C ILE A 429 23.55 -5.28 2.16
N HIS A 430 23.10 -4.03 2.05
CA HIS A 430 21.85 -3.57 2.64
C HIS A 430 20.96 -2.94 1.56
N LEU A 431 19.69 -3.35 1.53
CA LEU A 431 18.69 -2.82 0.61
C LEU A 431 17.75 -1.88 1.35
N GLY A 432 17.56 -0.68 0.81
CA GLY A 432 16.59 0.29 1.29
C GLY A 432 16.92 0.92 2.65
N VAL A 433 18.18 0.83 3.08
CA VAL A 433 18.64 1.45 4.32
C VAL A 433 20.10 1.91 4.18
N LEU A 434 20.46 2.96 4.90
CA LEU A 434 21.86 3.37 5.03
C LEU A 434 22.50 2.63 6.19
N ASN A 435 23.08 1.48 5.93
CA ASN A 435 23.78 0.68 6.94
C ASN A 435 22.94 0.55 8.24
N THR A 436 23.55 0.78 9.38
CA THR A 436 22.92 0.73 10.71
C THR A 436 22.24 2.05 11.14
N SER A 437 22.23 3.06 10.27
CA SER A 437 21.80 4.42 10.65
C SER A 437 20.28 4.63 10.75
N GLY A 438 19.48 3.62 10.33
CA GLY A 438 18.02 3.70 10.41
C GLY A 438 17.36 4.64 9.39
N ASN A 439 18.10 5.16 8.42
CA ASN A 439 17.54 5.98 7.33
C ASN A 439 17.01 5.08 6.22
N HIS A 440 15.74 4.73 6.32
CA HIS A 440 15.07 3.84 5.38
C HIS A 440 14.66 4.56 4.10
N LEU A 441 14.49 3.77 3.03
CA LEU A 441 14.04 4.24 1.73
C LEU A 441 12.66 4.90 1.82
N ASN A 442 11.75 4.29 2.57
CA ASN A 442 10.32 4.61 2.57
C ASN A 442 9.79 4.65 1.14
N GLY A 443 9.88 3.50 0.47
CA GLY A 443 9.57 3.35 -0.94
C GLY A 443 9.90 1.97 -1.47
N HIS A 444 9.99 1.85 -2.80
CA HIS A 444 10.11 0.57 -3.47
C HIS A 444 11.44 0.39 -4.19
N ILE A 445 11.98 -0.82 -4.16
CA ILE A 445 13.12 -1.24 -4.98
C ILE A 445 12.63 -2.28 -5.99
N LYS A 446 12.74 -1.95 -7.27
CA LYS A 446 12.29 -2.80 -8.37
C LYS A 446 13.37 -3.75 -8.86
N ARG A 447 14.61 -3.27 -8.87
CA ARG A 447 15.78 -4.02 -9.31
C ARG A 447 17.01 -3.58 -8.56
N VAL A 448 17.90 -4.53 -8.30
CA VAL A 448 19.27 -4.27 -7.84
C VAL A 448 20.25 -5.19 -8.59
N ALA A 449 21.46 -4.72 -8.77
CA ALA A 449 22.55 -5.54 -9.26
C ALA A 449 23.87 -5.11 -8.62
N VAL A 450 24.74 -6.09 -8.39
CA VAL A 450 26.14 -5.90 -7.98
C VAL A 450 27.02 -6.54 -9.02
N PHE A 451 27.99 -5.79 -9.52
CA PHE A 451 29.00 -6.29 -10.43
C PHE A 451 30.36 -6.23 -9.71
N SER A 452 31.14 -7.28 -9.80
CA SER A 452 32.46 -7.37 -9.16
C SER A 452 33.53 -6.47 -9.81
N GLU A 453 33.20 -5.82 -10.92
CA GLU A 453 34.08 -4.92 -11.67
C GLU A 453 33.45 -3.56 -11.92
N PRO A 454 34.24 -2.50 -12.03
CA PRO A 454 33.77 -1.20 -12.50
C PRO A 454 33.28 -1.27 -13.95
N VAL A 455 32.04 -0.86 -14.21
CA VAL A 455 31.55 -0.74 -15.59
C VAL A 455 32.01 0.57 -16.22
N SER A 456 32.19 0.58 -17.56
CA SER A 456 32.54 1.79 -18.28
C SER A 456 31.43 2.88 -18.17
N ALA A 457 31.81 4.14 -18.39
CA ALA A 457 30.88 5.27 -18.42
C ALA A 457 29.69 5.04 -19.38
N THR A 458 29.98 4.48 -20.57
CA THR A 458 28.98 4.14 -21.58
C THR A 458 27.98 3.08 -21.04
N ASN A 459 28.50 2.05 -20.38
CA ASN A 459 27.67 0.98 -19.82
C ASN A 459 26.87 1.48 -18.61
N ALA A 460 27.45 2.31 -17.75
CA ALA A 460 26.75 2.91 -16.61
C ALA A 460 25.58 3.81 -17.08
N ALA A 461 25.80 4.64 -18.10
CA ALA A 461 24.76 5.43 -18.73
C ALA A 461 23.67 4.54 -19.36
N ALA A 462 24.04 3.47 -20.04
CA ALA A 462 23.10 2.52 -20.65
C ALA A 462 22.28 1.74 -19.60
N LEU A 463 22.89 1.31 -18.50
CA LEU A 463 22.20 0.63 -17.40
C LEU A 463 21.12 1.52 -16.76
N THR A 464 21.35 2.83 -16.75
CA THR A 464 20.46 3.81 -16.11
C THR A 464 19.51 4.50 -17.08
N SER A 465 19.60 4.24 -18.38
CA SER A 465 18.67 4.79 -19.40
C SER A 465 17.25 4.24 -19.32
#